data_2b519f5a95fd7fdadbadc98a3d7363ae
#
_entry.id   2b519f5a95fd7fdadbadc98a3d7363ae
#
_cell.length_a   1.000
_cell.length_b   1.000
_cell.length_c   1.000
_cell.angle_alpha   90.00
_cell.angle_beta   90.00
_cell.angle_gamma   90.00
#
_symmetry.space_group_name_H-M   'P 1'
#
loop_
_entity.id
_entity.type
_entity.pdbx_description
1 polymer ?
#
loop_
_entity_poly.entity_id
_entity_poly.type
_entity_poly.pdbx_seq_one_letter_code
_entity_poly.pdbx_strand_id
1 'polypeptide(L)'
;MRFLSFVVLTLVLAGCATAPAGNGSSGAASSNTATPTQTQSFVAALEAKRGSALTLAERLQVQGLTGTAKVGLNNAQNNFLNKVGAQVGLNGAVISAMFPEAGKPLSENAAVAKIESSLGKKLTVADQTAVKAATALRNNSLGNLRQGLAASIGSRTGMSTDVVLALMPMLGL
;
A
#
# COMPACT_ATOMS: atom_id res chain seq x y z
N MET A 1 -14.76 19.03 -33.64
CA MET A 1 -13.32 19.33 -33.59
C MET A 1 -12.88 19.17 -32.12
N ARG A 2 -12.21 18.09 -31.80
CA ARG A 2 -11.73 17.76 -30.43
C ARG A 2 -10.21 17.77 -30.51
N PHE A 3 -9.59 18.75 -29.85
CA PHE A 3 -8.13 18.84 -29.71
C PHE A 3 -7.65 17.86 -28.62
N LEU A 4 -6.87 16.86 -29.03
CA LEU A 4 -6.07 16.04 -28.15
C LEU A 4 -4.80 16.82 -27.78
N SER A 5 -4.68 17.25 -26.53
CA SER A 5 -3.42 17.77 -25.99
C SER A 5 -2.55 16.59 -25.52
N PHE A 6 -1.51 16.31 -26.30
CA PHE A 6 -0.42 15.43 -25.89
C PHE A 6 0.53 16.22 -24.98
N VAL A 7 0.60 15.83 -23.70
CA VAL A 7 1.66 16.29 -22.81
C VAL A 7 2.82 15.32 -22.94
N VAL A 8 3.88 15.77 -23.58
CA VAL A 8 5.17 15.05 -23.65
C VAL A 8 5.96 15.42 -22.38
N LEU A 9 6.13 14.46 -21.50
CA LEU A 9 6.99 14.58 -20.31
C LEU A 9 8.41 14.17 -20.69
N THR A 10 9.27 15.13 -20.93
CA THR A 10 10.71 14.94 -21.18
C THR A 10 11.44 14.69 -19.85
N LEU A 11 11.97 13.47 -19.69
CA LEU A 11 12.84 13.08 -18.57
C LEU A 11 14.28 13.47 -18.92
N VAL A 12 14.84 14.45 -18.21
CA VAL A 12 16.25 14.82 -18.33
C VAL A 12 17.07 13.94 -17.40
N LEU A 13 17.89 13.06 -17.99
CA LEU A 13 18.97 12.32 -17.31
C LEU A 13 20.26 13.13 -17.47
N ALA A 14 20.75 13.73 -16.42
CA ALA A 14 22.12 14.26 -16.35
C ALA A 14 22.76 13.82 -15.03
N GLY A 15 23.95 13.22 -15.15
CA GLY A 15 24.75 12.95 -13.96
C GLY A 15 25.86 11.91 -14.20
N CYS A 16 26.86 12.22 -15.05
CA CYS A 16 28.13 11.52 -15.04
C CYS A 16 28.91 11.91 -13.79
N ALA A 17 29.35 10.95 -12.99
CA ALA A 17 30.41 11.15 -12.00
C ALA A 17 31.56 10.21 -12.29
N THR A 18 32.70 10.82 -12.59
CA THR A 18 34.03 10.25 -12.79
C THR A 18 34.54 9.56 -11.54
N ALA A 19 35.09 8.36 -11.71
CA ALA A 19 35.80 7.62 -10.67
C ALA A 19 37.29 8.04 -10.62
N PRO A 20 37.91 8.13 -9.43
CA PRO A 20 39.34 7.99 -9.30
C PRO A 20 39.73 6.55 -8.94
N ALA A 21 40.74 6.03 -9.62
CA ALA A 21 41.40 4.79 -9.31
C ALA A 21 42.16 4.87 -7.99
N GLY A 22 42.00 3.87 -7.14
CA GLY A 22 42.72 3.74 -5.87
C GLY A 22 42.77 2.30 -5.39
N ASN A 23 43.92 1.76 -5.43
CA ASN A 23 44.53 0.53 -4.93
C ASN A 23 43.78 -0.34 -3.91
N GLY A 24 43.99 -1.62 -4.15
CA GLY A 24 43.60 -2.82 -3.43
C GLY A 24 43.63 -2.81 -1.90
N SER A 25 42.61 -3.47 -1.39
CA SER A 25 42.70 -4.19 -0.13
C SER A 25 41.67 -5.32 -0.17
N SER A 26 42.16 -6.55 -0.04
CA SER A 26 41.34 -7.75 0.11
C SER A 26 40.56 -7.67 1.42
N GLY A 27 39.38 -7.06 1.39
CA GLY A 27 38.43 -7.04 2.49
C GLY A 27 37.37 -8.10 2.24
N ALA A 28 37.27 -9.05 3.17
CA ALA A 28 36.22 -10.05 3.20
C ALA A 28 34.87 -9.44 2.88
N ALA A 29 34.20 -9.95 1.86
CA ALA A 29 32.84 -9.60 1.53
C ALA A 29 31.94 -10.00 2.73
N SER A 30 31.71 -9.04 3.63
CA SER A 30 30.59 -9.11 4.54
C SER A 30 29.34 -9.12 3.67
N SER A 31 28.77 -10.31 3.48
CA SER A 31 27.46 -10.45 2.90
C SER A 31 26.46 -9.80 3.85
N ASN A 32 26.30 -8.49 3.74
CA ASN A 32 25.15 -7.79 4.30
C ASN A 32 23.91 -8.35 3.60
N THR A 33 23.37 -9.42 4.16
CA THR A 33 22.06 -9.96 3.75
C THR A 33 21.02 -8.96 4.22
N ALA A 34 20.84 -7.90 3.45
CA ALA A 34 19.78 -6.92 3.69
C ALA A 34 18.45 -7.68 3.70
N THR A 35 17.69 -7.55 4.77
CA THR A 35 16.35 -8.15 4.86
C THR A 35 15.54 -7.71 3.64
N PRO A 36 14.99 -8.62 2.85
CA PRO A 36 14.25 -8.26 1.66
C PRO A 36 13.06 -7.38 2.02
N THR A 37 12.82 -6.35 1.22
CA THR A 37 11.64 -5.50 1.41
C THR A 37 10.36 -6.32 1.16
N GLN A 38 9.22 -5.89 1.72
CA GLN A 38 7.92 -6.54 1.47
C GLN A 38 7.65 -6.73 -0.03
N THR A 39 8.01 -5.74 -0.85
CA THR A 39 7.85 -5.82 -2.31
C THR A 39 8.77 -6.87 -2.94
N GLN A 40 10.00 -7.01 -2.47
CA GLN A 40 10.93 -8.05 -2.95
C GLN A 40 10.43 -9.45 -2.58
N SER A 41 9.97 -9.64 -1.34
CA SER A 41 9.36 -10.90 -0.89
C SER A 41 8.12 -11.26 -1.69
N PHE A 42 7.28 -10.26 -2.01
CA PHE A 42 6.10 -10.43 -2.82
C PHE A 42 6.46 -10.83 -4.28
N VAL A 43 7.46 -10.17 -4.89
CA VAL A 43 7.96 -10.53 -6.23
C VAL A 43 8.48 -11.96 -6.25
N ALA A 44 9.28 -12.37 -5.25
CA ALA A 44 9.78 -13.75 -5.15
C ALA A 44 8.64 -14.77 -5.01
N ALA A 45 7.59 -14.44 -4.27
CA ALA A 45 6.41 -15.29 -4.14
C ALA A 45 5.61 -15.40 -5.46
N LEU A 46 5.51 -14.31 -6.23
CA LEU A 46 4.92 -14.35 -7.57
C LEU A 46 5.71 -15.28 -8.50
N GLU A 47 7.04 -15.16 -8.52
CA GLU A 47 7.91 -16.01 -9.33
C GLU A 47 7.79 -17.49 -8.95
N ALA A 48 7.75 -17.79 -7.65
CA ALA A 48 7.55 -19.15 -7.15
C ALA A 48 6.18 -19.72 -7.56
N LYS A 49 5.12 -18.93 -7.54
CA LYS A 49 3.77 -19.34 -7.97
C LYS A 49 3.65 -19.48 -9.48
N ARG A 50 4.35 -18.63 -10.24
CA ARG A 50 4.41 -18.69 -11.70
C ARG A 50 5.24 -19.88 -12.20
N GLY A 51 6.22 -20.35 -11.43
CA GLY A 51 7.18 -21.38 -11.83
C GLY A 51 8.28 -20.86 -12.75
N SER A 52 8.41 -19.55 -12.92
CA SER A 52 9.45 -18.91 -13.74
C SER A 52 9.75 -17.50 -13.24
N ALA A 53 10.99 -17.04 -13.43
CA ALA A 53 11.38 -15.68 -13.07
C ALA A 53 10.60 -14.63 -13.89
N LEU A 54 10.27 -13.51 -13.26
CA LEU A 54 9.77 -12.34 -13.94
C LEU A 54 10.90 -11.65 -14.71
N THR A 55 10.58 -11.13 -15.88
CA THR A 55 11.49 -10.26 -16.61
C THR A 55 11.74 -8.97 -15.82
N LEU A 56 12.83 -8.26 -16.14
CA LEU A 56 13.13 -6.98 -15.52
C LEU A 56 11.97 -5.99 -15.69
N ALA A 57 11.34 -5.95 -16.87
CA ALA A 57 10.20 -5.08 -17.15
C ALA A 57 9.00 -5.43 -16.28
N GLU A 58 8.65 -6.71 -16.15
CA GLU A 58 7.56 -7.16 -15.27
C GLU A 58 7.84 -6.82 -13.80
N ARG A 59 9.06 -7.02 -13.31
CA ARG A 59 9.45 -6.66 -11.93
C ARG A 59 9.30 -5.17 -11.67
N LEU A 60 9.77 -4.30 -12.58
CA LEU A 60 9.63 -2.86 -12.45
C LEU A 60 8.16 -2.43 -12.46
N GLN A 61 7.33 -3.06 -13.31
CA GLN A 61 5.89 -2.78 -13.35
C GLN A 61 5.21 -3.20 -12.04
N VAL A 62 5.51 -4.39 -11.51
CA VAL A 62 4.98 -4.85 -10.22
C VAL A 62 5.40 -3.92 -9.09
N GLN A 63 6.65 -3.47 -9.07
CA GLN A 63 7.14 -2.50 -8.08
C GLN A 63 6.39 -1.16 -8.18
N GLY A 64 6.18 -0.64 -9.39
CA GLY A 64 5.41 0.58 -9.61
C GLY A 64 3.96 0.45 -9.14
N LEU A 65 3.29 -0.64 -9.50
CA LEU A 65 1.91 -0.93 -9.09
C LEU A 65 1.78 -1.06 -7.56
N THR A 66 2.71 -1.76 -6.91
CA THR A 66 2.70 -1.90 -5.44
C THR A 66 2.98 -0.58 -4.74
N GLY A 67 3.84 0.28 -5.32
CA GLY A 67 4.07 1.63 -4.83
C GLY A 67 2.80 2.49 -4.90
N THR A 68 2.12 2.50 -6.04
CA THR A 68 0.84 3.21 -6.22
C THR A 68 -0.23 2.69 -5.26
N ALA A 69 -0.31 1.38 -5.07
CA ALA A 69 -1.26 0.77 -4.14
C ALA A 69 -1.02 1.21 -2.69
N LYS A 70 0.24 1.32 -2.25
CA LYS A 70 0.58 1.85 -0.91
C LYS A 70 0.14 3.30 -0.73
N VAL A 71 0.28 4.14 -1.75
CA VAL A 71 -0.24 5.52 -1.71
C VAL A 71 -1.77 5.51 -1.59
N GLY A 72 -2.46 4.69 -2.39
CA GLY A 72 -3.91 4.53 -2.31
C GLY A 72 -4.39 4.04 -0.93
N LEU A 73 -3.66 3.09 -0.34
CA LEU A 73 -3.93 2.59 1.01
C LEU A 73 -3.80 3.70 2.07
N ASN A 74 -2.71 4.47 2.03
CA ASN A 74 -2.49 5.58 2.95
C ASN A 74 -3.58 6.65 2.80
N ASN A 75 -3.99 6.96 1.57
CA ASN A 75 -5.07 7.90 1.32
C ASN A 75 -6.42 7.42 1.90
N ALA A 76 -6.76 6.14 1.69
CA ALA A 76 -7.97 5.55 2.26
C ALA A 76 -7.96 5.59 3.80
N GLN A 77 -6.81 5.26 4.40
CA GLN A 77 -6.60 5.32 5.84
C GLN A 77 -6.72 6.75 6.36
N ASN A 78 -6.03 7.71 5.78
CA ASN A 78 -6.07 9.11 6.20
C ASN A 78 -7.47 9.71 6.07
N ASN A 79 -8.20 9.40 4.99
CA ASN A 79 -9.59 9.83 4.83
C ASN A 79 -10.49 9.28 5.94
N PHE A 80 -10.31 8.00 6.31
CA PHE A 80 -11.03 7.39 7.43
C PHE A 80 -10.69 8.11 8.75
N LEU A 81 -9.39 8.27 9.06
CA LEU A 81 -8.94 8.89 10.31
C LEU A 81 -9.46 10.33 10.44
N ASN A 82 -9.40 11.11 9.36
CA ASN A 82 -9.88 12.50 9.34
C ASN A 82 -11.39 12.58 9.53
N LYS A 83 -12.17 11.72 8.83
CA LYS A 83 -13.63 11.71 8.98
C LYS A 83 -14.05 11.32 10.40
N VAL A 84 -13.45 10.25 10.94
CA VAL A 84 -13.75 9.81 12.30
C VAL A 84 -13.30 10.84 13.32
N GLY A 85 -12.07 11.36 13.20
CA GLY A 85 -11.55 12.39 14.12
C GLY A 85 -12.44 13.63 14.19
N ALA A 86 -12.84 14.16 13.03
CA ALA A 86 -13.75 15.31 12.96
C ALA A 86 -15.10 15.01 13.58
N GLN A 87 -15.66 13.81 13.39
CA GLN A 87 -16.97 13.42 13.92
C GLN A 87 -16.97 13.32 15.44
N VAL A 88 -15.92 12.73 16.02
CA VAL A 88 -15.89 12.44 17.47
C VAL A 88 -15.09 13.46 18.29
N GLY A 89 -14.53 14.50 17.64
CA GLY A 89 -13.74 15.54 18.29
C GLY A 89 -12.36 15.07 18.79
N LEU A 90 -11.80 14.03 18.19
CA LEU A 90 -10.46 13.54 18.51
C LEU A 90 -9.43 14.04 17.49
N ASN A 91 -8.24 14.37 17.95
CA ASN A 91 -7.15 14.74 17.05
C ASN A 91 -6.63 13.54 16.25
N GLY A 92 -6.00 13.83 15.09
CA GLY A 92 -5.51 12.80 14.16
C GLY A 92 -4.48 11.85 14.79
N ALA A 93 -3.64 12.30 15.71
CA ALA A 93 -2.65 11.46 16.36
C ALA A 93 -3.29 10.39 17.25
N VAL A 94 -4.30 10.77 18.02
CA VAL A 94 -5.05 9.83 18.88
C VAL A 94 -5.78 8.80 18.02
N ILE A 95 -6.51 9.23 16.99
CA ILE A 95 -7.21 8.32 16.08
C ILE A 95 -6.23 7.40 15.34
N SER A 96 -5.09 7.92 14.88
CA SER A 96 -4.08 7.11 14.20
C SER A 96 -3.49 6.03 15.12
N ALA A 97 -3.24 6.35 16.38
CA ALA A 97 -2.77 5.35 17.36
C ALA A 97 -3.82 4.27 17.65
N MET A 98 -5.11 4.61 17.54
CA MET A 98 -6.20 3.64 17.71
C MET A 98 -6.30 2.68 16.51
N PHE A 99 -6.02 3.12 15.29
CA PHE A 99 -6.17 2.34 14.06
C PHE A 99 -4.88 2.31 13.24
N PRO A 100 -3.81 1.65 13.73
CA PRO A 100 -2.51 1.67 13.07
C PRO A 100 -2.46 0.81 11.80
N GLU A 101 -3.37 -0.16 11.63
CA GLU A 101 -3.32 -1.16 10.56
C GLU A 101 -4.13 -0.72 9.34
N ALA A 102 -3.49 0.02 8.43
CA ALA A 102 -4.14 0.56 7.23
C ALA A 102 -4.67 -0.54 6.29
N GLY A 103 -3.92 -1.64 6.14
CA GLY A 103 -4.20 -2.71 5.17
C GLY A 103 -5.18 -3.77 5.65
N LYS A 104 -5.63 -3.77 6.89
CA LYS A 104 -6.56 -4.78 7.40
C LYS A 104 -8.01 -4.28 7.41
N PRO A 105 -8.98 -5.10 7.02
CA PRO A 105 -10.39 -4.77 7.22
C PRO A 105 -10.70 -4.52 8.68
N LEU A 106 -11.56 -3.55 8.95
CA LEU A 106 -11.95 -3.15 10.29
C LEU A 106 -13.45 -3.43 10.48
N SER A 107 -13.81 -4.10 11.57
CA SER A 107 -15.22 -4.26 11.93
C SER A 107 -15.81 -2.91 12.35
N GLU A 108 -16.99 -2.56 11.82
CA GLU A 108 -17.71 -1.33 12.13
C GLU A 108 -18.02 -1.22 13.63
N ASN A 109 -18.48 -2.30 14.24
CA ASN A 109 -18.77 -2.33 15.66
C ASN A 109 -17.51 -2.25 16.52
N ALA A 110 -16.42 -2.89 16.09
CA ALA A 110 -15.14 -2.80 16.78
C ALA A 110 -14.56 -1.37 16.71
N ALA A 111 -14.75 -0.66 15.58
CA ALA A 111 -14.34 0.73 15.45
C ALA A 111 -15.09 1.62 16.45
N VAL A 112 -16.42 1.49 16.54
CA VAL A 112 -17.25 2.22 17.50
C VAL A 112 -16.81 1.92 18.93
N ALA A 113 -16.70 0.64 19.31
CA ALA A 113 -16.33 0.23 20.66
C ALA A 113 -14.93 0.77 21.07
N LYS A 114 -13.98 0.79 20.15
CA LYS A 114 -12.63 1.30 20.39
C LYS A 114 -12.62 2.81 20.66
N ILE A 115 -13.42 3.56 19.93
CA ILE A 115 -13.59 5.01 20.12
C ILE A 115 -14.28 5.28 21.46
N GLU A 116 -15.39 4.60 21.74
CA GLU A 116 -16.12 4.74 23.01
C GLU A 116 -15.21 4.45 24.22
N SER A 117 -14.42 3.39 24.15
CA SER A 117 -13.44 3.05 25.18
C SER A 117 -12.39 4.15 25.38
N SER A 118 -11.91 4.75 24.28
CA SER A 118 -10.93 5.84 24.36
C SER A 118 -11.52 7.14 24.92
N LEU A 119 -12.78 7.43 24.62
CA LEU A 119 -13.48 8.62 25.12
C LEU A 119 -14.02 8.44 26.55
N GLY A 120 -14.08 7.22 27.08
CA GLY A 120 -14.70 6.91 28.35
C GLY A 120 -16.23 7.15 28.40
N LYS A 121 -16.87 7.29 27.23
CA LYS A 121 -18.31 7.54 27.08
C LYS A 121 -18.88 6.91 25.83
N LYS A 122 -20.20 6.67 25.85
CA LYS A 122 -20.91 6.19 24.66
C LYS A 122 -21.04 7.30 23.62
N LEU A 123 -20.91 6.92 22.35
CA LEU A 123 -21.21 7.79 21.22
C LEU A 123 -22.73 7.94 21.05
N THR A 124 -23.15 9.08 20.53
CA THR A 124 -24.54 9.24 20.08
C THR A 124 -24.85 8.28 18.92
N VAL A 125 -26.11 7.98 18.66
CA VAL A 125 -26.53 7.14 17.54
C VAL A 125 -26.05 7.73 16.21
N ALA A 126 -26.08 9.06 16.06
CA ALA A 126 -25.59 9.76 14.88
C ALA A 126 -24.08 9.54 14.68
N ASP A 127 -23.27 9.69 15.75
CA ASP A 127 -21.82 9.49 15.69
C ASP A 127 -21.47 8.03 15.41
N GLN A 128 -22.16 7.06 16.04
CA GLN A 128 -21.98 5.64 15.76
C GLN A 128 -22.25 5.32 14.28
N THR A 129 -23.34 5.89 13.72
CA THR A 129 -23.69 5.72 12.31
C THR A 129 -22.62 6.29 11.39
N ALA A 130 -22.11 7.48 11.70
CA ALA A 130 -21.05 8.13 10.93
C ALA A 130 -19.73 7.34 10.97
N VAL A 131 -19.33 6.82 12.15
CA VAL A 131 -18.15 5.97 12.31
C VAL A 131 -18.30 4.67 11.53
N LYS A 132 -19.46 4.02 11.59
CA LYS A 132 -19.74 2.80 10.82
C LYS A 132 -19.67 3.06 9.32
N ALA A 133 -20.29 4.13 8.84
CA ALA A 133 -20.25 4.52 7.43
C ALA A 133 -18.81 4.83 6.95
N ALA A 134 -18.02 5.54 7.76
CA ALA A 134 -16.62 5.80 7.44
C ALA A 134 -15.79 4.50 7.39
N THR A 135 -16.06 3.55 8.29
CA THR A 135 -15.40 2.24 8.32
C THR A 135 -15.76 1.40 7.10
N ALA A 136 -17.04 1.34 6.72
CA ALA A 136 -17.51 0.65 5.52
C ALA A 136 -16.85 1.23 4.26
N LEU A 137 -16.80 2.55 4.13
CA LEU A 137 -16.18 3.21 2.99
C LEU A 137 -14.67 2.88 2.88
N ARG A 138 -13.96 2.89 4.02
CA ARG A 138 -12.55 2.47 4.07
C ARG A 138 -12.36 1.03 3.62
N ASN A 139 -13.18 0.10 4.14
CA ASN A 139 -13.11 -1.31 3.78
C ASN A 139 -13.41 -1.55 2.30
N ASN A 140 -14.38 -0.85 1.74
CA ASN A 140 -14.69 -0.91 0.31
C ASN A 140 -13.52 -0.38 -0.54
N SER A 141 -12.92 0.74 -0.13
CA SER A 141 -11.72 1.29 -0.79
C SER A 141 -10.56 0.30 -0.76
N LEU A 142 -10.34 -0.38 0.37
CA LEU A 142 -9.31 -1.42 0.52
C LEU A 142 -9.61 -2.63 -0.38
N GLY A 143 -10.85 -3.08 -0.43
CA GLY A 143 -11.28 -4.18 -1.31
C GLY A 143 -11.04 -3.87 -2.78
N ASN A 144 -11.47 -2.70 -3.24
CA ASN A 144 -11.27 -2.24 -4.61
C ASN A 144 -9.79 -2.11 -4.97
N LEU A 145 -8.98 -1.60 -4.05
CA LEU A 145 -7.54 -1.44 -4.24
C LEU A 145 -6.85 -2.80 -4.37
N ARG A 146 -7.19 -3.77 -3.54
CA ARG A 146 -6.67 -5.15 -3.64
C ARG A 146 -7.04 -5.79 -4.96
N GLN A 147 -8.31 -5.73 -5.35
CA GLN A 147 -8.78 -6.33 -6.60
C GLN A 147 -8.16 -5.66 -7.82
N GLY A 148 -8.12 -4.32 -7.85
CA GLY A 148 -7.51 -3.58 -8.94
C GLY A 148 -6.01 -3.84 -9.08
N LEU A 149 -5.28 -3.92 -7.96
CA LEU A 149 -3.87 -4.27 -7.95
C LEU A 149 -3.65 -5.71 -8.43
N ALA A 150 -4.45 -6.67 -7.93
CA ALA A 150 -4.33 -8.06 -8.32
C ALA A 150 -4.61 -8.29 -9.80
N ALA A 151 -5.67 -7.66 -10.33
CA ALA A 151 -5.99 -7.72 -11.75
C ALA A 151 -4.87 -7.09 -12.61
N SER A 152 -4.32 -5.95 -12.18
CA SER A 152 -3.23 -5.27 -12.90
C SER A 152 -1.94 -6.09 -12.91
N ILE A 153 -1.56 -6.69 -11.78
CA ILE A 153 -0.40 -7.58 -11.70
C ILE A 153 -0.66 -8.87 -12.50
N GLY A 154 -1.83 -9.47 -12.34
CA GLY A 154 -2.22 -10.68 -13.07
C GLY A 154 -2.10 -10.51 -14.58
N SER A 155 -2.64 -9.42 -15.12
CA SER A 155 -2.56 -9.12 -16.57
C SER A 155 -1.12 -8.92 -17.07
N ARG A 156 -0.21 -8.42 -16.22
CA ARG A 156 1.21 -8.18 -16.57
C ARG A 156 2.07 -9.41 -16.46
N THR A 157 1.74 -10.31 -15.54
CA THR A 157 2.56 -11.50 -15.23
C THR A 157 1.96 -12.78 -15.81
N GLY A 158 0.80 -12.72 -16.45
CA GLY A 158 0.07 -13.89 -16.96
C GLY A 158 -0.53 -14.78 -15.86
N MET A 159 -0.64 -14.27 -14.62
CA MET A 159 -1.18 -15.00 -13.48
C MET A 159 -2.66 -14.71 -13.28
N SER A 160 -3.42 -15.65 -12.70
CA SER A 160 -4.81 -15.38 -12.33
C SER A 160 -4.89 -14.37 -11.18
N THR A 161 -5.92 -13.55 -11.20
CA THR A 161 -6.20 -12.55 -10.14
C THR A 161 -6.25 -13.18 -8.76
N ASP A 162 -6.85 -14.39 -8.63
CA ASP A 162 -6.99 -15.08 -7.35
C ASP A 162 -5.64 -15.48 -6.74
N VAL A 163 -4.70 -15.94 -7.56
CA VAL A 163 -3.34 -16.27 -7.12
C VAL A 163 -2.64 -15.02 -6.60
N VAL A 164 -2.78 -13.90 -7.31
CA VAL A 164 -2.19 -12.63 -6.87
C VAL A 164 -2.87 -12.12 -5.60
N LEU A 165 -4.21 -12.20 -5.48
CA LEU A 165 -4.95 -11.83 -4.27
C LEU A 165 -4.48 -12.61 -3.05
N ALA A 166 -4.21 -13.90 -3.19
CA ALA A 166 -3.71 -14.73 -2.09
C ALA A 166 -2.33 -14.27 -1.55
N LEU A 167 -1.57 -13.53 -2.35
CA LEU A 167 -0.26 -12.99 -1.96
C LEU A 167 -0.33 -11.57 -1.39
N MET A 168 -1.47 -10.85 -1.49
CA MET A 168 -1.62 -9.46 -1.03
C MET A 168 -1.26 -9.24 0.45
N PRO A 169 -1.52 -10.20 1.38
CA PRO A 169 -1.10 -10.03 2.77
C PRO A 169 0.41 -9.80 2.95
N MET A 170 1.25 -10.28 2.01
CA MET A 170 2.69 -10.03 2.05
C MET A 170 3.06 -8.56 1.83
N LEU A 171 2.16 -7.79 1.21
CA LEU A 171 2.31 -6.34 1.01
C LEU A 171 1.69 -5.51 2.14
N GLY A 172 1.09 -6.18 3.15
CA GLY A 172 0.32 -5.50 4.19
C GLY A 172 -1.05 -5.01 3.70
N LEU A 173 -1.55 -5.64 2.64
CA LEU A 173 -2.84 -5.36 2.02
C LEU A 173 -3.83 -6.46 2.34
#